data_a0b4a123e6d4792813c0ab732bc53a60
#
_entry.id   a0b4a123e6d4792813c0ab732bc53a60
#
_cell.length_a   1.000
_cell.length_b   1.000
_cell.length_c   1.000
_cell.angle_alpha   90.00
_cell.angle_beta   90.00
_cell.angle_gamma   90.00
#
_symmetry.space_group_name_H-M   'P 1'
#
loop_
_entity.id
_entity.type
_entity.pdbx_description
1 polymer ?
#
loop_
_entity_poly.entity_id
_entity_poly.type
_entity_poly.pdbx_seq_one_letter_code
_entity_poly.pdbx_strand_id
1 'polypeptide(L)'
;MPFNLKHVNYILAVERTGSVTAAANQLFISQPALSQVIRQVERELGVPIFDRSSSPMRLTAAGQEYVHAAQQVVAIHTDLTNKISEIKGEAHGTLRLGISVQRGMQILPRVLPEFMSRYPHVRVELEEFGSNTLEKMVLDGSCDLALITTTPSNSRLRYQLIENEEILLIAAKTTRLARSVPNGTPLPIAQA
;
A
#
# COMPACT_ATOMS: atom_id res chain seq x y z
N MET A 1 18.05 -7.20 -20.75
CA MET A 1 16.81 -6.95 -19.99
C MET A 1 16.93 -5.60 -19.31
N PRO A 2 16.16 -4.61 -19.64
CA PRO A 2 16.34 -3.27 -19.11
C PRO A 2 15.36 -3.00 -17.98
N PHE A 3 15.72 -3.38 -16.77
CA PHE A 3 15.11 -2.77 -15.59
C PHE A 3 15.78 -1.42 -15.33
N ASN A 4 15.45 -0.44 -16.14
CA ASN A 4 15.80 0.95 -15.84
C ASN A 4 14.73 1.47 -14.87
N LEU A 5 15.11 1.86 -13.65
CA LEU A 5 14.21 2.37 -12.62
C LEU A 5 13.30 3.52 -13.11
N LYS A 6 13.79 4.34 -14.02
CA LYS A 6 12.99 5.40 -14.62
C LYS A 6 11.83 4.82 -15.47
N HIS A 7 12.12 3.78 -16.28
CA HIS A 7 11.09 3.10 -17.08
C HIS A 7 10.10 2.34 -16.19
N VAL A 8 10.60 1.70 -15.14
CA VAL A 8 9.77 1.03 -14.11
C VAL A 8 8.78 2.02 -13.51
N ASN A 9 9.24 3.17 -13.01
CA ASN A 9 8.37 4.20 -12.43
C ASN A 9 7.34 4.73 -13.43
N TYR A 10 7.68 4.80 -14.70
CA TYR A 10 6.74 5.22 -15.75
C TYR A 10 5.62 4.21 -15.97
N ILE A 11 5.96 2.92 -16.02
CA ILE A 11 4.96 1.83 -16.13
C ILE A 11 4.04 1.81 -14.91
N LEU A 12 4.59 1.91 -13.69
CA LEU A 12 3.82 1.96 -12.45
C LEU A 12 2.89 3.18 -12.37
N ALA A 13 3.30 4.34 -12.91
CA ALA A 13 2.45 5.53 -12.97
C ALA A 13 1.26 5.32 -13.92
N VAL A 14 1.44 4.65 -15.05
CA VAL A 14 0.35 4.33 -15.99
C VAL A 14 -0.60 3.30 -15.39
N GLU A 15 -0.08 2.31 -14.70
CA GLU A 15 -0.89 1.30 -13.98
C GLU A 15 -1.82 1.99 -12.95
N ARG A 16 -1.28 2.85 -12.09
CA ARG A 16 -2.05 3.56 -11.06
C ARG A 16 -3.13 4.48 -11.62
N THR A 17 -2.84 5.17 -12.72
CA THR A 17 -3.77 6.15 -13.30
C THR A 17 -4.75 5.56 -14.29
N GLY A 18 -4.48 4.36 -14.81
CA GLY A 18 -5.24 3.75 -15.91
C GLY A 18 -5.21 4.54 -17.22
N SER A 19 -4.31 5.55 -17.35
CA SER A 19 -4.26 6.47 -18.48
C SER A 19 -2.84 6.98 -18.73
N VAL A 20 -2.34 6.81 -19.95
CA VAL A 20 -1.03 7.34 -20.36
C VAL A 20 -0.98 8.87 -20.26
N THR A 21 -2.07 9.55 -20.59
CA THR A 21 -2.14 11.01 -20.52
C THR A 21 -2.09 11.50 -19.07
N ALA A 22 -2.87 10.89 -18.19
CA ALA A 22 -2.87 11.25 -16.77
C ALA A 22 -1.50 10.97 -16.13
N ALA A 23 -0.89 9.80 -16.42
CA ALA A 23 0.45 9.47 -15.96
C ALA A 23 1.52 10.45 -16.48
N ALA A 24 1.46 10.84 -17.75
CA ALA A 24 2.40 11.79 -18.33
C ALA A 24 2.33 13.16 -17.63
N ASN A 25 1.11 13.64 -17.35
CA ASN A 25 0.89 14.87 -16.59
C ASN A 25 1.47 14.78 -15.16
N GLN A 26 1.22 13.67 -14.47
CA GLN A 26 1.77 13.42 -13.13
C GLN A 26 3.31 13.37 -13.11
N LEU A 27 3.90 12.85 -14.19
CA LEU A 27 5.35 12.70 -14.34
C LEU A 27 6.03 13.93 -14.93
N PHE A 28 5.27 14.98 -15.28
CA PHE A 28 5.76 16.21 -15.94
C PHE A 28 6.53 15.94 -17.24
N ILE A 29 6.03 14.98 -18.05
CA ILE A 29 6.56 14.67 -19.38
C ILE A 29 5.47 14.68 -20.44
N SER A 30 5.86 14.69 -21.72
CA SER A 30 4.89 14.62 -22.80
C SER A 30 4.31 13.20 -22.96
N GLN A 31 3.02 13.10 -23.27
CA GLN A 31 2.37 11.81 -23.53
C GLN A 31 3.06 10.98 -24.64
N PRO A 32 3.53 11.58 -25.77
CA PRO A 32 4.29 10.83 -26.76
C PRO A 32 5.58 10.22 -26.22
N ALA A 33 6.31 10.95 -25.35
CA ALA A 33 7.54 10.45 -24.73
C ALA A 33 7.24 9.24 -23.81
N LEU A 34 6.20 9.33 -22.97
CA LEU A 34 5.78 8.21 -22.13
C LEU A 34 5.35 6.99 -22.96
N SER A 35 4.55 7.23 -24.01
CA SER A 35 4.12 6.16 -24.94
C SER A 35 5.31 5.50 -25.65
N GLN A 36 6.36 6.24 -25.96
CA GLN A 36 7.57 5.69 -26.55
C GLN A 36 8.31 4.75 -25.59
N VAL A 37 8.42 5.16 -24.32
CA VAL A 37 9.03 4.32 -23.28
C VAL A 37 8.25 3.02 -23.08
N ILE A 38 6.91 3.10 -22.97
CA ILE A 38 6.06 1.91 -22.84
C ILE A 38 6.31 0.96 -24.01
N ARG A 39 6.24 1.45 -25.26
CA ARG A 39 6.51 0.63 -26.45
C ARG A 39 7.91 0.07 -26.49
N GLN A 40 8.91 0.77 -25.96
CA GLN A 40 10.27 0.25 -25.86
C GLN A 40 10.32 -0.92 -24.89
N VAL A 41 9.77 -0.79 -23.69
CA VAL A 41 9.75 -1.87 -22.69
C VAL A 41 8.98 -3.07 -23.21
N GLU A 42 7.80 -2.88 -23.83
CA GLU A 42 7.00 -3.97 -24.45
C GLU A 42 7.76 -4.68 -25.56
N ARG A 43 8.49 -3.96 -26.41
CA ARG A 43 9.34 -4.57 -27.45
C ARG A 43 10.48 -5.40 -26.88
N GLU A 44 11.11 -4.94 -25.82
CA GLU A 44 12.21 -5.64 -25.17
C GLU A 44 11.75 -6.90 -24.41
N LEU A 45 10.50 -6.88 -23.91
CA LEU A 45 9.84 -8.04 -23.31
C LEU A 45 9.28 -9.00 -24.36
N GLY A 46 8.98 -8.54 -25.57
CA GLY A 46 8.32 -9.29 -26.62
C GLY A 46 6.82 -9.48 -26.42
N VAL A 47 6.22 -8.87 -25.40
CA VAL A 47 4.80 -8.96 -25.06
C VAL A 47 4.26 -7.61 -24.59
N PRO A 48 2.95 -7.30 -24.82
CA PRO A 48 2.34 -6.10 -24.32
C PRO A 48 2.14 -6.16 -22.80
N ILE A 49 2.42 -5.05 -22.13
CA ILE A 49 2.14 -4.84 -20.69
C ILE A 49 0.70 -4.39 -20.48
N PHE A 50 0.20 -3.52 -21.38
CA PHE A 50 -1.12 -2.92 -21.27
C PHE A 50 -2.07 -3.38 -22.38
N ASP A 51 -3.30 -3.67 -22.00
CA ASP A 51 -4.41 -3.81 -22.92
C ASP A 51 -4.96 -2.42 -23.31
N ARG A 52 -4.75 -2.05 -24.58
CA ARG A 52 -5.14 -0.74 -25.12
C ARG A 52 -6.59 -0.71 -25.61
N SER A 53 -7.29 -1.85 -25.59
CA SER A 53 -8.69 -1.93 -25.99
C SER A 53 -9.66 -1.50 -24.89
N SER A 54 -9.18 -1.44 -23.63
CA SER A 54 -9.98 -1.09 -22.45
C SER A 54 -9.80 0.37 -22.03
N SER A 55 -10.86 0.98 -21.50
CA SER A 55 -10.83 2.29 -20.86
C SER A 55 -11.57 2.20 -19.53
N PRO A 56 -10.91 2.38 -18.36
CA PRO A 56 -9.48 2.66 -18.19
C PRO A 56 -8.59 1.52 -18.70
N MET A 57 -7.35 1.86 -19.06
CA MET A 57 -6.34 0.90 -19.53
C MET A 57 -6.05 -0.15 -18.44
N ARG A 58 -6.00 -1.42 -18.83
CA ARG A 58 -5.77 -2.54 -17.92
C ARG A 58 -4.44 -3.23 -18.21
N LEU A 59 -3.91 -3.94 -17.21
CA LEU A 59 -2.75 -4.80 -17.40
C LEU A 59 -3.14 -6.08 -18.12
N THR A 60 -2.26 -6.55 -19.00
CA THR A 60 -2.28 -7.94 -19.51
C THR A 60 -1.79 -8.89 -18.40
N ALA A 61 -1.89 -10.22 -18.62
CA ALA A 61 -1.28 -11.19 -17.71
C ALA A 61 0.24 -10.96 -17.56
N ALA A 62 0.95 -10.70 -18.67
CA ALA A 62 2.37 -10.37 -18.65
C ALA A 62 2.63 -9.02 -17.96
N GLY A 63 1.72 -8.05 -18.09
CA GLY A 63 1.77 -6.77 -17.42
C GLY A 63 1.64 -6.90 -15.90
N GLN A 64 0.80 -7.80 -15.40
CA GLN A 64 0.67 -8.07 -13.97
C GLN A 64 1.98 -8.61 -13.39
N GLU A 65 2.61 -9.57 -14.05
CA GLU A 65 3.91 -10.12 -13.63
C GLU A 65 5.00 -9.04 -13.68
N TYR A 66 5.02 -8.22 -14.74
CA TYR A 66 5.97 -7.12 -14.83
C TYR A 66 5.80 -6.10 -13.71
N VAL A 67 4.59 -5.66 -13.44
CA VAL A 67 4.28 -4.69 -12.37
C VAL A 67 4.66 -5.26 -11.01
N HIS A 68 4.34 -6.52 -10.73
CA HIS A 68 4.72 -7.17 -9.48
C HIS A 68 6.25 -7.18 -9.30
N ALA A 69 7.01 -7.60 -10.31
CA ALA A 69 8.47 -7.56 -10.25
C ALA A 69 9.03 -6.13 -10.16
N ALA A 70 8.41 -5.18 -10.87
CA ALA A 70 8.78 -3.77 -10.85
C ALA A 70 8.65 -3.14 -9.45
N GLN A 71 7.57 -3.44 -8.74
CA GLN A 71 7.32 -2.98 -7.38
C GLN A 71 8.39 -3.53 -6.42
N GLN A 72 8.76 -4.80 -6.55
CA GLN A 72 9.84 -5.40 -5.75
C GLN A 72 11.19 -4.71 -5.99
N VAL A 73 11.53 -4.42 -7.24
CA VAL A 73 12.77 -3.71 -7.59
C VAL A 73 12.81 -2.30 -7.00
N VAL A 74 11.69 -1.58 -7.05
CA VAL A 74 11.57 -0.24 -6.41
C VAL A 74 11.74 -0.34 -4.90
N ALA A 75 11.11 -1.34 -4.26
CA ALA A 75 11.24 -1.57 -2.83
C ALA A 75 12.70 -1.86 -2.41
N ILE A 76 13.38 -2.75 -3.14
CA ILE A 76 14.81 -3.06 -2.90
C ILE A 76 15.69 -1.82 -3.07
N HIS A 77 15.45 -1.01 -4.11
CA HIS A 77 16.19 0.23 -4.33
C HIS A 77 15.98 1.24 -3.19
N THR A 78 14.74 1.38 -2.73
CA THR A 78 14.39 2.25 -1.60
C THR A 78 15.07 1.77 -0.30
N ASP A 79 15.02 0.47 -0.02
CA ASP A 79 15.67 -0.14 1.15
C ASP A 79 17.19 0.10 1.14
N LEU A 80 17.85 -0.10 -0.01
CA LEU A 80 19.28 0.21 -0.17
C LEU A 80 19.59 1.67 0.11
N THR A 81 18.79 2.58 -0.43
CA THR A 81 18.97 4.03 -0.23
C THR A 81 18.82 4.41 1.24
N ASN A 82 17.81 3.85 1.92
CA ASN A 82 17.56 4.06 3.33
C ASN A 82 18.73 3.54 4.19
N LYS A 83 19.23 2.32 3.91
CA LYS A 83 20.39 1.74 4.62
C LYS A 83 21.65 2.57 4.44
N ILE A 84 21.90 3.10 3.24
CA ILE A 84 23.04 3.99 2.99
C ILE A 84 22.90 5.29 3.79
N SER A 85 21.70 5.86 3.86
CA SER A 85 21.43 7.07 4.64
C SER A 85 21.60 6.81 6.14
N GLU A 86 21.19 5.66 6.62
CA GLU A 86 21.39 5.23 8.01
C GLU A 86 22.87 5.11 8.36
N ILE A 87 23.68 4.51 7.47
CA ILE A 87 25.14 4.42 7.65
C ILE A 87 25.80 5.82 7.72
N LYS A 88 25.25 6.81 7.01
CA LYS A 88 25.71 8.20 7.05
C LYS A 88 25.27 8.97 8.30
N GLY A 89 24.47 8.34 9.17
CA GLY A 89 23.89 8.98 10.36
C GLY A 89 22.76 9.97 10.05
N GLU A 90 22.27 9.95 8.83
CA GLU A 90 21.19 10.81 8.36
C GLU A 90 19.95 9.92 8.11
N ALA A 91 19.00 9.92 9.04
CA ALA A 91 17.71 9.25 8.81
C ALA A 91 16.88 10.12 7.85
N HIS A 92 17.12 9.94 6.55
CA HIS A 92 16.35 10.58 5.48
C HIS A 92 15.54 9.51 4.74
N GLY A 93 14.40 9.87 4.22
CA GLY A 93 13.63 8.98 3.38
C GLY A 93 12.12 9.18 3.52
N THR A 94 11.38 8.24 2.97
CA THR A 94 9.91 8.21 3.06
C THR A 94 9.48 6.92 3.72
N LEU A 95 8.67 7.05 4.76
CA LEU A 95 7.97 5.95 5.41
C LEU A 95 6.53 5.91 4.87
N ARG A 96 6.17 4.87 4.12
CA ARG A 96 4.80 4.63 3.66
C ARG A 96 4.08 3.74 4.66
N LEU A 97 3.19 4.35 5.41
CA LEU A 97 2.41 3.70 6.46
C LEU A 97 0.99 3.43 5.98
N GLY A 98 0.65 2.15 5.85
CA GLY A 98 -0.71 1.70 5.61
C GLY A 98 -1.51 1.64 6.91
N ILE A 99 -2.69 2.25 6.95
CA ILE A 99 -3.54 2.28 8.15
C ILE A 99 -5.00 2.45 7.75
N SER A 100 -5.95 1.89 8.51
CA SER A 100 -7.36 2.22 8.30
C SER A 100 -7.69 3.60 8.87
N VAL A 101 -8.64 4.30 8.24
CA VAL A 101 -9.07 5.65 8.66
C VAL A 101 -9.34 5.73 10.16
N GLN A 102 -10.12 4.78 10.68
CA GLN A 102 -10.50 4.76 12.10
C GLN A 102 -9.27 4.63 13.01
N ARG A 103 -8.30 3.79 12.66
CA ARG A 103 -7.06 3.62 13.43
C ARG A 103 -6.15 4.83 13.29
N GLY A 104 -6.08 5.39 12.09
CA GLY A 104 -5.35 6.63 11.85
C GLY A 104 -5.80 7.75 12.77
N MET A 105 -7.11 7.97 12.87
CA MET A 105 -7.67 8.98 13.76
C MET A 105 -7.38 8.76 15.26
N GLN A 106 -7.27 7.51 15.69
CA GLN A 106 -7.02 7.17 17.10
C GLN A 106 -5.54 7.20 17.47
N ILE A 107 -4.66 6.73 16.60
CA ILE A 107 -3.25 6.43 16.91
C ILE A 107 -2.32 7.55 16.45
N LEU A 108 -2.47 8.02 15.20
CA LEU A 108 -1.52 8.96 14.59
C LEU A 108 -1.37 10.29 15.35
N PRO A 109 -2.43 10.93 15.90
CA PRO A 109 -2.27 12.17 16.65
C PRO A 109 -1.36 12.05 17.87
N ARG A 110 -1.22 10.84 18.42
CA ARG A 110 -0.41 10.57 19.61
C ARG A 110 1.02 10.18 19.25
N VAL A 111 1.21 9.45 18.16
CA VAL A 111 2.50 8.81 17.79
C VAL A 111 3.27 9.65 16.79
N LEU A 112 2.57 10.23 15.79
CA LEU A 112 3.22 10.90 14.68
C LEU A 112 4.02 12.16 15.08
N PRO A 113 3.56 13.02 16.02
CA PRO A 113 4.35 14.18 16.46
C PRO A 113 5.69 13.78 17.10
N GLU A 114 5.69 12.75 17.94
CA GLU A 114 6.91 12.24 18.57
C GLU A 114 7.87 11.65 17.53
N PHE A 115 7.34 10.84 16.60
CA PHE A 115 8.10 10.29 15.50
C PHE A 115 8.75 11.38 14.64
N MET A 116 7.99 12.38 14.22
CA MET A 116 8.50 13.49 13.40
C MET A 116 9.52 14.36 14.15
N SER A 117 9.37 14.52 15.45
CA SER A 117 10.38 15.22 16.29
C SER A 117 11.69 14.45 16.35
N ARG A 118 11.61 13.12 16.44
CA ARG A 118 12.80 12.25 16.53
C ARG A 118 13.48 12.04 15.16
N TYR A 119 12.69 12.06 14.08
CA TYR A 119 13.14 11.83 12.70
C TYR A 119 12.68 12.95 11.76
N PRO A 120 13.20 14.20 11.93
CA PRO A 120 12.68 15.38 11.23
C PRO A 120 12.88 15.35 9.71
N HIS A 121 13.79 14.51 9.21
CA HIS A 121 14.08 14.35 7.79
C HIS A 121 13.39 13.13 7.15
N VAL A 122 12.56 12.41 7.90
CA VAL A 122 11.73 11.31 7.37
C VAL A 122 10.36 11.84 7.00
N ARG A 123 10.01 11.72 5.72
CA ARG A 123 8.66 12.03 5.24
C ARG A 123 7.75 10.83 5.52
N VAL A 124 6.60 11.07 6.12
CA VAL A 124 5.58 10.04 6.32
C VAL A 124 4.49 10.21 5.26
N GLU A 125 4.23 9.15 4.50
CA GLU A 125 3.13 9.06 3.55
C GLU A 125 2.11 8.05 4.09
N LEU A 126 0.83 8.44 4.14
CA LEU A 126 -0.24 7.60 4.68
C LEU A 126 -1.05 7.01 3.54
N GLU A 127 -1.28 5.70 3.63
CA GLU A 127 -2.13 4.94 2.71
C GLU A 127 -3.33 4.39 3.49
N GLU A 128 -4.54 4.87 3.16
CA GLU A 128 -5.75 4.57 3.91
C GLU A 128 -6.61 3.53 3.20
N PHE A 129 -6.52 2.28 3.66
CA PHE A 129 -7.27 1.15 3.12
C PHE A 129 -7.70 0.16 4.20
N GLY A 130 -8.53 -0.84 3.84
CA GLY A 130 -8.85 -1.97 4.71
C GLY A 130 -7.69 -2.98 4.81
N SER A 131 -7.66 -3.76 5.89
CA SER A 131 -6.55 -4.67 6.24
C SER A 131 -6.11 -5.59 5.10
N ASN A 132 -7.05 -6.19 4.34
CA ASN A 132 -6.72 -7.09 3.24
C ASN A 132 -5.99 -6.39 2.08
N THR A 133 -6.31 -5.12 1.82
CA THR A 133 -5.61 -4.32 0.80
C THR A 133 -4.24 -3.90 1.31
N LEU A 134 -4.16 -3.49 2.58
CA LEU A 134 -2.91 -3.09 3.22
C LEU A 134 -1.88 -4.23 3.26
N GLU A 135 -2.30 -5.47 3.56
CA GLU A 135 -1.41 -6.64 3.47
C GLU A 135 -0.82 -6.83 2.07
N LYS A 136 -1.64 -6.66 1.02
CA LYS A 136 -1.16 -6.73 -0.37
C LYS A 136 -0.17 -5.61 -0.67
N MET A 137 -0.45 -4.39 -0.20
CA MET A 137 0.43 -3.23 -0.40
C MET A 137 1.79 -3.38 0.28
N VAL A 138 1.85 -4.05 1.43
CA VAL A 138 3.15 -4.39 2.06
C VAL A 138 3.85 -5.49 1.27
N LEU A 139 3.14 -6.50 0.78
CA LEU A 139 3.71 -7.58 -0.03
C LEU A 139 4.30 -7.11 -1.36
N ASP A 140 3.68 -6.13 -2.00
CA ASP A 140 4.14 -5.57 -3.28
C ASP A 140 5.08 -4.36 -3.13
N GLY A 141 5.33 -3.91 -1.88
CA GLY A 141 6.23 -2.81 -1.57
C GLY A 141 5.62 -1.42 -1.77
N SER A 142 4.31 -1.31 -1.96
CA SER A 142 3.60 -0.02 -2.02
C SER A 142 3.49 0.64 -0.64
N CYS A 143 3.50 -0.17 0.44
CA CYS A 143 3.68 0.27 1.82
C CYS A 143 4.91 -0.39 2.43
N ASP A 144 5.61 0.33 3.30
CA ASP A 144 6.76 -0.21 4.06
C ASP A 144 6.28 -1.01 5.27
N LEU A 145 5.20 -0.56 5.90
CA LEU A 145 4.51 -1.26 6.98
C LEU A 145 3.02 -0.90 7.00
N ALA A 146 2.21 -1.74 7.64
CA ALA A 146 0.79 -1.49 7.80
C ALA A 146 0.29 -1.86 9.19
N LEU A 147 -0.61 -1.03 9.72
CA LEU A 147 -1.37 -1.32 10.93
C LEU A 147 -2.72 -1.93 10.53
N ILE A 148 -2.90 -3.20 10.86
CA ILE A 148 -4.09 -3.98 10.49
C ILE A 148 -4.79 -4.57 11.71
N THR A 149 -6.05 -4.94 11.55
CA THR A 149 -6.91 -5.51 12.62
C THR A 149 -7.29 -6.96 12.35
N THR A 150 -6.65 -7.61 11.39
CA THR A 150 -6.91 -9.00 11.03
C THR A 150 -5.88 -9.96 11.64
N THR A 151 -6.26 -11.22 11.75
CA THR A 151 -5.34 -12.29 12.14
C THR A 151 -4.27 -12.46 11.05
N PRO A 152 -2.99 -12.70 11.44
CA PRO A 152 -1.93 -13.01 10.49
C PRO A 152 -2.31 -14.14 9.54
N SER A 153 -2.23 -13.88 8.23
CA SER A 153 -2.68 -14.83 7.20
C SER A 153 -1.61 -15.18 6.17
N ASN A 154 -0.54 -14.38 6.06
CA ASN A 154 0.46 -14.54 5.01
C ASN A 154 1.86 -14.79 5.58
N SER A 155 2.42 -15.98 5.30
CA SER A 155 3.74 -16.40 5.79
C SER A 155 4.92 -15.58 5.25
N ARG A 156 4.72 -14.79 4.19
CA ARG A 156 5.74 -13.89 3.63
C ARG A 156 5.84 -12.55 4.37
N LEU A 157 4.89 -12.25 5.27
CA LEU A 157 4.88 -11.05 6.09
C LEU A 157 5.31 -11.37 7.52
N ARG A 158 6.01 -10.44 8.14
CA ARG A 158 6.27 -10.46 9.58
C ARG A 158 5.17 -9.66 10.29
N TYR A 159 4.50 -10.28 11.23
CA TYR A 159 3.47 -9.65 12.05
C TYR A 159 3.99 -9.46 13.48
N GLN A 160 3.60 -8.33 14.05
CA GLN A 160 3.82 -8.03 15.46
C GLN A 160 2.50 -7.60 16.08
N LEU A 161 2.06 -8.32 17.11
CA LEU A 161 0.89 -7.92 17.89
C LEU A 161 1.23 -6.66 18.69
N ILE A 162 0.39 -5.64 18.55
CA ILE A 162 0.50 -4.38 19.28
C ILE A 162 -0.47 -4.40 20.47
N GLU A 163 -1.75 -4.73 20.21
CA GLU A 163 -2.81 -4.70 21.22
C GLU A 163 -3.91 -5.71 20.87
N ASN A 164 -4.57 -6.25 21.88
CA ASN A 164 -5.81 -7.01 21.71
C ASN A 164 -7.01 -6.10 21.93
N GLU A 165 -8.00 -6.17 21.06
CA GLU A 165 -9.22 -5.38 21.14
C GLU A 165 -10.43 -6.28 21.32
N GLU A 166 -11.37 -5.82 22.13
CA GLU A 166 -12.67 -6.45 22.28
C GLU A 166 -13.67 -5.84 21.30
N ILE A 167 -14.43 -6.69 20.62
CA ILE A 167 -15.57 -6.28 19.81
C ILE A 167 -16.81 -6.28 20.70
N LEU A 168 -17.44 -5.13 20.85
CA LEU A 168 -18.66 -4.99 21.65
C LEU A 168 -19.88 -4.86 20.72
N LEU A 169 -20.88 -5.67 20.97
CA LEU A 169 -22.21 -5.50 20.39
C LEU A 169 -23.01 -4.53 21.25
N ILE A 170 -23.46 -3.46 20.66
CA ILE A 170 -24.34 -2.47 21.33
C ILE A 170 -25.77 -2.70 20.86
N ALA A 171 -26.68 -2.92 21.80
CA ALA A 171 -28.09 -3.08 21.51
C ALA A 171 -28.93 -2.12 22.38
N ALA A 172 -30.00 -1.57 21.80
CA ALA A 172 -30.94 -0.77 22.58
C ALA A 172 -31.63 -1.64 23.66
N LYS A 173 -31.78 -1.11 24.88
CA LYS A 173 -32.38 -1.83 26.02
C LYS A 173 -33.77 -2.40 25.74
N THR A 174 -34.48 -1.88 24.74
CA THR A 174 -35.80 -2.30 24.31
C THR A 174 -35.80 -3.55 23.43
N THR A 175 -34.62 -3.93 22.88
CA THR A 175 -34.54 -5.10 22.00
C THR A 175 -34.67 -6.42 22.75
N ARG A 176 -35.12 -7.45 22.05
CA ARG A 176 -35.23 -8.80 22.61
C ARG A 176 -33.87 -9.31 23.10
N LEU A 177 -32.80 -9.06 22.31
CA LEU A 177 -31.45 -9.45 22.63
C LEU A 177 -30.96 -8.83 23.95
N ALA A 178 -31.15 -7.52 24.13
CA ALA A 178 -30.72 -6.82 25.35
C ALA A 178 -31.49 -7.24 26.60
N ARG A 179 -32.70 -7.81 26.43
CA ARG A 179 -33.52 -8.35 27.55
C ARG A 179 -33.10 -9.78 27.91
N SER A 180 -32.57 -10.55 26.96
CA SER A 180 -32.26 -11.97 27.14
C SER A 180 -30.79 -12.23 27.53
N VAL A 181 -29.89 -11.28 27.27
CA VAL A 181 -28.45 -11.44 27.53
C VAL A 181 -27.99 -10.37 28.53
N PRO A 182 -27.40 -10.77 29.68
CA PRO A 182 -26.83 -9.81 30.63
C PRO A 182 -25.73 -8.97 30.00
N ASN A 183 -25.60 -7.72 30.48
CA ASN A 183 -24.54 -6.84 30.01
C ASN A 183 -23.14 -7.41 30.31
N GLY A 184 -22.23 -7.31 29.33
CA GLY A 184 -20.87 -7.85 29.43
C GLY A 184 -20.74 -9.37 29.23
N THR A 185 -21.82 -10.07 28.88
CA THR A 185 -21.78 -11.50 28.57
C THR A 185 -21.26 -11.73 27.14
N PRO A 186 -20.25 -12.61 26.93
CA PRO A 186 -19.82 -12.98 25.59
C PRO A 186 -20.99 -13.61 24.80
N LEU A 187 -21.19 -13.13 23.57
CA LEU A 187 -22.24 -13.63 22.68
C LEU A 187 -21.59 -14.35 21.50
N PRO A 188 -21.95 -15.63 21.22
CA PRO A 188 -21.52 -16.28 19.99
C PRO A 188 -22.01 -15.52 18.76
N ILE A 189 -21.14 -15.28 17.77
CA ILE A 189 -21.48 -14.54 16.53
C ILE A 189 -22.71 -15.14 15.82
N ALA A 190 -22.91 -16.46 15.91
CA ALA A 190 -24.09 -17.14 15.34
C ALA A 190 -25.44 -16.75 16.01
N GLN A 191 -25.40 -16.05 17.16
CA GLN A 191 -26.60 -15.61 17.91
C GLN A 191 -26.74 -14.08 17.90
N ALA A 192 -25.82 -13.38 17.27
CA ALA A 192 -25.88 -11.92 17.09
C ALA A 192 -26.51 -11.60 15.73
#